data_5be81384f44ac27a5656fc3dc5c75639
#
_entry.id   5be81384f44ac27a5656fc3dc5c75639
#
_cell.length_a   1.000
_cell.length_b   1.000
_cell.length_c   1.000
_cell.angle_alpha   90.00
_cell.angle_beta   90.00
_cell.angle_gamma   90.00
#
_symmetry.space_group_name_H-M   'P 1'
#
loop_
_entity.id
_entity.type
_entity.pdbx_description
1 polymer ?
#
loop_
_entity_poly.entity_id
_entity_poly.type
_entity_poly.pdbx_seq_one_letter_code
_entity_poly.pdbx_strand_id
1 'polypeptide(L)'
;MAAAADKTKKSADKDKTAKPRSPLLVTALVAVLAAGAAGGGVWYFTQSQHDDKAAKPAASKSAVPAPAQYFGLEPPFVVNLNSSFDGPRYLQVEVQLMSRDPAAMEAIKLHAPAIRAKLLMLFSQVEPSDIADRAGKERLQGSSLAEVQKLLKAETGKPGADELLFTSFVTK
;
A
#
# COMPACT_ATOMS: atom_id res chain seq x y z
N MET A 1 -40.83 -29.59 -45.86
CA MET A 1 -41.39 -28.80 -46.99
C MET A 1 -40.40 -27.66 -47.22
N ALA A 2 -39.64 -27.84 -48.20
CA ALA A 2 -39.71 -27.31 -49.56
C ALA A 2 -39.15 -25.89 -49.56
N ALA A 3 -38.11 -25.63 -50.15
CA ALA A 3 -37.53 -25.63 -51.50
C ALA A 3 -37.05 -24.23 -51.74
N ALA A 4 -35.76 -24.05 -52.01
CA ALA A 4 -35.15 -24.08 -53.34
C ALA A 4 -35.23 -22.73 -54.06
N ALA A 5 -34.13 -22.37 -54.56
CA ALA A 5 -33.58 -22.05 -55.87
C ALA A 5 -33.21 -20.58 -56.00
N ASP A 6 -31.91 -20.34 -56.27
CA ASP A 6 -31.19 -20.39 -57.56
C ASP A 6 -31.45 -19.15 -58.43
N LYS A 7 -30.35 -18.56 -58.84
CA LYS A 7 -29.93 -18.08 -60.18
C LYS A 7 -29.04 -16.83 -60.13
N THR A 8 -27.79 -17.05 -60.30
CA THR A 8 -26.99 -16.82 -61.55
C THR A 8 -27.36 -15.60 -62.39
N LYS A 9 -26.40 -14.70 -62.62
CA LYS A 9 -25.87 -14.21 -63.90
C LYS A 9 -25.08 -12.93 -63.66
N LYS A 10 -23.86 -12.96 -63.97
CA LYS A 10 -23.09 -12.78 -65.22
C LYS A 10 -22.68 -11.33 -65.47
N SER A 11 -21.38 -11.21 -65.45
CA SER A 11 -20.43 -10.43 -66.31
C SER A 11 -20.82 -9.00 -66.72
N ALA A 12 -19.88 -8.11 -66.50
CA ALA A 12 -19.29 -7.27 -67.51
C ALA A 12 -17.98 -6.65 -67.04
N ASP A 13 -16.96 -7.16 -67.58
CA ASP A 13 -15.74 -6.56 -68.08
C ASP A 13 -15.86 -5.06 -68.41
N LYS A 14 -15.03 -4.22 -67.84
CA LYS A 14 -14.56 -2.98 -68.43
C LYS A 14 -13.14 -2.70 -67.97
N ASP A 15 -12.27 -3.24 -68.75
CA ASP A 15 -10.92 -2.75 -69.02
C ASP A 15 -10.91 -1.21 -69.05
N LYS A 16 -10.19 -0.59 -68.12
CA LYS A 16 -9.68 0.76 -68.25
C LYS A 16 -8.20 0.77 -67.95
N THR A 17 -7.49 0.67 -69.03
CA THR A 17 -6.12 1.12 -69.25
C THR A 17 -5.64 2.10 -68.19
N ALA A 18 -4.86 1.60 -67.24
CA ALA A 18 -4.07 2.41 -66.37
C ALA A 18 -2.81 2.84 -67.09
N LYS A 19 -2.74 4.11 -67.43
CA LYS A 19 -1.56 4.83 -67.93
C LYS A 19 -0.33 4.46 -67.08
N PRO A 20 0.85 4.16 -67.70
CA PRO A 20 2.03 3.83 -66.91
C PRO A 20 2.49 5.04 -66.13
N ARG A 21 2.34 4.97 -64.80
CA ARG A 21 2.95 5.91 -63.89
C ARG A 21 4.44 5.71 -63.95
N SER A 22 5.17 6.75 -64.26
CA SER A 22 6.61 6.76 -64.41
C SER A 22 7.30 6.12 -63.19
N PRO A 23 8.26 5.21 -63.35
CA PRO A 23 8.92 4.52 -62.24
C PRO A 23 9.59 5.49 -61.24
N LEU A 24 9.90 6.70 -61.69
CA LEU A 24 10.45 7.78 -60.88
C LEU A 24 9.50 8.28 -59.76
N LEU A 25 8.18 8.25 -59.99
CA LEU A 25 7.22 8.65 -58.96
C LEU A 25 7.02 7.58 -57.86
N VAL A 26 7.09 6.31 -58.25
CA VAL A 26 6.98 5.20 -57.32
C VAL A 26 8.25 5.09 -56.45
N THR A 27 9.42 5.29 -56.98
CA THR A 27 10.68 5.29 -56.26
C THR A 27 10.78 6.48 -55.30
N ALA A 28 10.29 7.64 -55.70
CA ALA A 28 10.26 8.82 -54.82
C ALA A 28 9.29 8.61 -53.60
N LEU A 29 8.16 7.96 -53.83
CA LEU A 29 7.17 7.71 -52.75
C LEU A 29 7.68 6.65 -51.76
N VAL A 30 8.38 5.62 -52.25
CA VAL A 30 9.00 4.60 -51.39
C VAL A 30 10.16 5.20 -50.57
N ALA A 31 10.96 6.10 -51.16
CA ALA A 31 12.05 6.77 -50.44
C ALA A 31 11.55 7.68 -49.30
N VAL A 32 10.45 8.39 -49.50
CA VAL A 32 9.84 9.24 -48.47
C VAL A 32 9.25 8.41 -47.33
N LEU A 33 8.61 7.28 -47.61
CA LEU A 33 8.09 6.37 -46.59
C LEU A 33 9.21 5.69 -45.80
N ALA A 34 10.31 5.32 -46.43
CA ALA A 34 11.47 4.73 -45.73
C ALA A 34 12.19 5.73 -44.83
N ALA A 35 12.32 6.98 -45.24
CA ALA A 35 12.90 8.04 -44.43
C ALA A 35 12.01 8.45 -43.23
N GLY A 36 10.68 8.41 -43.40
CA GLY A 36 9.72 8.69 -42.34
C GLY A 36 9.69 7.58 -41.28
N ALA A 37 9.80 6.32 -41.66
CA ALA A 37 9.83 5.20 -40.75
C ALA A 37 11.14 5.14 -39.94
N ALA A 38 12.28 5.48 -40.51
CA ALA A 38 13.56 5.52 -39.82
C ALA A 38 13.66 6.72 -38.86
N GLY A 39 13.18 7.90 -39.23
CA GLY A 39 13.20 9.10 -38.39
C GLY A 39 12.18 9.05 -37.26
N GLY A 40 10.95 8.57 -37.52
CA GLY A 40 9.89 8.47 -36.52
C GLY A 40 10.15 7.36 -35.51
N GLY A 41 10.71 6.24 -35.92
CA GLY A 41 11.05 5.14 -35.04
C GLY A 41 12.16 5.49 -34.04
N VAL A 42 13.21 6.19 -34.50
CA VAL A 42 14.30 6.62 -33.61
C VAL A 42 13.82 7.70 -32.65
N TRP A 43 12.99 8.64 -33.10
CA TRP A 43 12.43 9.69 -32.20
C TRP A 43 11.51 9.08 -31.14
N TYR A 44 10.62 8.15 -31.51
CA TYR A 44 9.74 7.45 -30.56
C TYR A 44 10.54 6.60 -29.58
N PHE A 45 11.58 5.91 -30.03
CA PHE A 45 12.43 5.07 -29.16
C PHE A 45 13.32 5.89 -28.22
N THR A 46 13.80 7.06 -28.66
CA THR A 46 14.55 7.98 -27.78
C THR A 46 13.63 8.71 -26.80
N GLN A 47 12.39 9.00 -27.15
CA GLN A 47 11.44 9.60 -26.24
C GLN A 47 11.03 8.63 -25.12
N SER A 48 10.79 7.37 -25.44
CA SER A 48 10.51 6.34 -24.43
C SER A 48 11.72 6.02 -23.52
N GLN A 49 12.93 6.34 -23.92
CA GLN A 49 14.12 6.21 -23.05
C GLN A 49 14.39 7.48 -22.22
N HIS A 50 13.77 8.61 -22.54
CA HIS A 50 13.90 9.82 -21.74
C HIS A 50 12.89 9.89 -20.59
N ASP A 51 11.75 9.20 -20.70
CA ASP A 51 10.77 9.13 -19.61
C ASP A 51 11.20 8.15 -18.49
N ASP A 52 12.08 7.18 -18.79
CA ASP A 52 12.66 6.27 -17.78
C ASP A 52 13.91 6.83 -17.07
N LYS A 53 14.37 8.04 -17.43
CA LYS A 53 15.44 8.75 -16.72
C LYS A 53 14.96 9.87 -15.79
N ALA A 54 13.64 10.01 -15.64
CA ALA A 54 13.10 10.83 -14.57
C ALA A 54 13.25 10.08 -13.26
N ALA A 55 14.33 10.37 -12.55
CA ALA A 55 14.55 10.07 -11.15
C ALA A 55 14.44 8.57 -10.78
N LYS A 56 15.45 7.79 -11.15
CA LYS A 56 15.94 6.81 -10.17
C LYS A 56 16.19 7.62 -8.90
N PRO A 57 15.43 7.41 -7.82
CA PRO A 57 15.80 8.03 -6.56
C PRO A 57 17.24 7.60 -6.33
N ALA A 58 18.15 8.55 -6.27
CA ALA A 58 19.49 8.30 -5.79
C ALA A 58 19.31 7.39 -4.58
N ALA A 59 19.96 6.23 -4.57
CA ALA A 59 20.00 5.35 -3.43
C ALA A 59 20.17 6.25 -2.22
N SER A 60 19.13 6.39 -1.42
CA SER A 60 19.16 7.26 -0.27
C SER A 60 20.32 6.72 0.55
N LYS A 61 21.42 7.47 0.57
CA LYS A 61 22.39 7.34 1.65
C LYS A 61 21.53 7.16 2.87
N SER A 62 21.74 6.10 3.64
CA SER A 62 21.02 5.78 4.86
C SER A 62 20.81 7.07 5.65
N ALA A 63 19.71 7.76 5.33
CA ALA A 63 19.35 8.94 6.07
C ALA A 63 19.10 8.43 7.48
N VAL A 64 19.82 8.97 8.43
CA VAL A 64 19.59 8.69 9.85
C VAL A 64 18.07 8.79 10.03
N PRO A 65 17.39 7.74 10.53
CA PRO A 65 15.94 7.79 10.67
C PRO A 65 15.55 9.04 11.44
N ALA A 66 14.43 9.66 11.08
CA ALA A 66 13.91 10.80 11.82
C ALA A 66 13.84 10.45 13.33
N PRO A 67 14.10 11.40 14.23
CA PRO A 67 14.10 11.13 15.66
C PRO A 67 12.76 10.54 16.10
N ALA A 68 12.82 9.50 16.91
CA ALA A 68 11.64 8.88 17.49
C ALA A 68 10.99 9.85 18.51
N GLN A 69 9.69 9.98 18.43
CA GLN A 69 8.86 10.71 19.39
C GLN A 69 8.04 9.69 20.17
N TYR A 70 7.84 9.93 21.45
CA TYR A 70 7.12 9.04 22.35
C TYR A 70 5.95 9.77 22.99
N PHE A 71 4.82 9.08 23.12
CA PHE A 71 3.63 9.57 23.78
C PHE A 71 3.12 8.54 24.78
N GLY A 72 3.12 8.90 26.07
CA GLY A 72 2.60 8.06 27.15
C GLY A 72 1.08 8.11 27.22
N LEU A 73 0.45 6.95 27.33
CA LEU A 73 -0.99 6.84 27.55
C LEU A 73 -1.29 6.86 29.07
N GLU A 74 -1.22 8.02 29.67
CA GLU A 74 -1.51 8.21 31.10
C GLU A 74 -3.01 8.33 31.39
N PRO A 75 -3.46 7.88 32.59
CA PRO A 75 -2.74 7.14 33.63
C PRO A 75 -2.51 5.67 33.26
N PRO A 76 -1.74 4.88 34.06
CA PRO A 76 -1.55 3.45 33.84
C PRO A 76 -2.87 2.71 33.65
N PHE A 77 -2.85 1.64 32.86
CA PHE A 77 -3.98 0.73 32.76
C PHE A 77 -4.00 -0.20 33.97
N VAL A 78 -5.13 -0.31 34.63
CA VAL A 78 -5.36 -1.29 35.70
C VAL A 78 -6.59 -2.09 35.31
N VAL A 79 -6.42 -3.39 35.03
CA VAL A 79 -7.49 -4.30 34.63
C VAL A 79 -7.49 -5.56 35.49
N ASN A 80 -8.68 -6.11 35.69
CA ASN A 80 -8.80 -7.46 36.21
C ASN A 80 -8.52 -8.47 35.11
N LEU A 81 -7.63 -9.43 35.38
CA LEU A 81 -7.38 -10.53 34.50
C LEU A 81 -8.49 -11.56 34.61
N ASN A 82 -8.83 -12.17 33.49
CA ASN A 82 -9.82 -13.24 33.44
C ASN A 82 -9.19 -14.53 34.02
N SER A 83 -9.33 -14.73 35.34
CA SER A 83 -8.80 -15.92 35.98
C SER A 83 -9.94 -16.79 36.52
N SER A 84 -9.94 -18.07 36.15
CA SER A 84 -10.99 -19.01 36.49
C SER A 84 -10.81 -19.66 37.87
N PHE A 85 -9.61 -19.64 38.50
CA PHE A 85 -9.31 -20.54 39.60
C PHE A 85 -8.66 -19.94 40.88
N ASP A 86 -8.00 -18.77 40.84
CA ASP A 86 -7.15 -18.29 41.94
C ASP A 86 -7.55 -16.95 42.54
N GLY A 87 -8.79 -16.51 42.38
CA GLY A 87 -9.23 -15.19 42.86
C GLY A 87 -8.86 -14.06 41.90
N PRO A 88 -9.21 -12.82 42.25
CA PRO A 88 -9.00 -11.67 41.40
C PRO A 88 -7.52 -11.38 41.25
N ARG A 89 -7.04 -11.40 40.00
CA ARG A 89 -5.69 -11.00 39.61
C ARG A 89 -5.75 -9.69 38.83
N TYR A 90 -4.81 -8.81 39.07
CA TYR A 90 -4.75 -7.50 38.45
C TYR A 90 -3.53 -7.38 37.57
N LEU A 91 -3.72 -6.80 36.41
CA LEU A 91 -2.64 -6.34 35.54
C LEU A 91 -2.58 -4.82 35.64
N GLN A 92 -1.41 -4.30 35.98
CA GLN A 92 -1.09 -2.89 35.84
C GLN A 92 -0.03 -2.74 34.75
N VAL A 93 -0.32 -1.93 33.72
CA VAL A 93 0.59 -1.72 32.59
C VAL A 93 0.63 -0.24 32.21
N GLU A 94 1.83 0.26 31.94
CA GLU A 94 2.07 1.56 31.35
C GLU A 94 2.45 1.39 29.90
N VAL A 95 1.83 2.18 29.03
CA VAL A 95 1.97 2.08 27.57
C VAL A 95 2.49 3.38 27.02
N GLN A 96 3.49 3.30 26.17
CA GLN A 96 3.94 4.40 25.33
C GLN A 96 3.84 4.01 23.86
N LEU A 97 3.40 4.97 23.04
CA LEU A 97 3.39 4.86 21.59
C LEU A 97 4.53 5.65 21.00
N MET A 98 5.21 5.08 20.02
CA MET A 98 6.29 5.71 19.30
C MET A 98 5.91 5.97 17.86
N SER A 99 6.27 7.13 17.34
CA SER A 99 6.24 7.42 15.91
C SER A 99 7.42 8.33 15.51
N ARG A 100 7.84 8.21 14.27
CA ARG A 100 8.85 9.10 13.66
C ARG A 100 8.22 10.16 12.76
N ASP A 101 6.91 10.05 12.51
CA ASP A 101 6.13 11.05 11.78
C ASP A 101 5.45 12.01 12.77
N PRO A 102 5.79 13.31 12.78
CA PRO A 102 5.14 14.30 13.64
C PRO A 102 3.63 14.38 13.43
N ALA A 103 3.14 14.23 12.19
CA ALA A 103 1.72 14.26 11.92
C ALA A 103 0.99 13.04 12.52
N ALA A 104 1.63 11.87 12.48
CA ALA A 104 1.13 10.68 13.15
C ALA A 104 1.12 10.84 14.67
N MET A 105 2.12 11.50 15.26
CA MET A 105 2.16 11.78 16.69
C MET A 105 1.00 12.70 17.13
N GLU A 106 0.68 13.72 16.36
CA GLU A 106 -0.49 14.58 16.64
C GLU A 106 -1.82 13.79 16.53
N ALA A 107 -1.93 12.90 15.54
CA ALA A 107 -3.08 12.02 15.42
C ALA A 107 -3.21 11.07 16.64
N ILE A 108 -2.10 10.50 17.11
CA ILE A 108 -2.07 9.67 18.32
C ILE A 108 -2.60 10.45 19.52
N LYS A 109 -2.15 11.68 19.72
CA LYS A 109 -2.61 12.55 20.83
C LYS A 109 -4.10 12.86 20.72
N LEU A 110 -4.57 13.18 19.52
CA LEU A 110 -5.98 13.50 19.27
C LEU A 110 -6.89 12.31 19.55
N HIS A 111 -6.48 11.11 19.15
CA HIS A 111 -7.27 9.88 19.32
C HIS A 111 -6.90 9.09 20.60
N ALA A 112 -6.09 9.65 21.50
CA ALA A 112 -5.66 8.99 22.72
C ALA A 112 -6.82 8.41 23.58
N PRO A 113 -7.98 9.08 23.76
CA PRO A 113 -9.09 8.49 24.50
C PRO A 113 -9.65 7.22 23.85
N ALA A 114 -9.77 7.20 22.51
CA ALA A 114 -10.26 6.05 21.76
C ALA A 114 -9.24 4.89 21.78
N ILE A 115 -7.96 5.20 21.65
CA ILE A 115 -6.85 4.24 21.78
C ILE A 115 -6.89 3.60 23.17
N ARG A 116 -7.03 4.41 24.24
CA ARG A 116 -7.12 3.92 25.61
C ARG A 116 -8.30 2.97 25.80
N ALA A 117 -9.47 3.32 25.29
CA ALA A 117 -10.65 2.47 25.39
C ALA A 117 -10.45 1.11 24.73
N LYS A 118 -9.84 1.08 23.55
CA LYS A 118 -9.52 -0.16 22.82
C LYS A 118 -8.51 -1.03 23.57
N LEU A 119 -7.43 -0.43 24.06
CA LEU A 119 -6.41 -1.16 24.83
C LEU A 119 -6.95 -1.67 26.16
N LEU A 120 -7.79 -0.91 26.85
CA LEU A 120 -8.43 -1.35 28.08
C LEU A 120 -9.26 -2.62 27.85
N MET A 121 -10.05 -2.65 26.76
CA MET A 121 -10.84 -3.82 26.42
C MET A 121 -9.96 -5.03 26.04
N LEU A 122 -8.86 -4.80 25.31
CA LEU A 122 -7.93 -5.84 24.96
C LEU A 122 -7.27 -6.44 26.21
N PHE A 123 -6.77 -5.60 27.12
CA PHE A 123 -6.11 -6.05 28.35
C PHE A 123 -7.06 -6.79 29.31
N SER A 124 -8.34 -6.41 29.32
CA SER A 124 -9.35 -7.08 30.14
C SER A 124 -9.68 -8.51 29.69
N GLN A 125 -9.29 -8.89 28.48
CA GLN A 125 -9.51 -10.25 27.93
C GLN A 125 -8.32 -11.17 28.14
N VAL A 126 -7.20 -10.65 28.65
CA VAL A 126 -5.96 -11.40 28.82
C VAL A 126 -6.09 -12.37 30.00
N GLU A 127 -5.66 -13.60 29.79
CA GLU A 127 -5.50 -14.58 30.85
C GLU A 127 -4.10 -14.50 31.48
N PRO A 128 -3.94 -14.81 32.77
CA PRO A 128 -2.63 -14.82 33.43
C PRO A 128 -1.60 -15.73 32.73
N SER A 129 -2.07 -16.85 32.19
CA SER A 129 -1.28 -17.81 31.41
C SER A 129 -0.67 -17.20 30.14
N ASP A 130 -1.39 -16.27 29.49
CA ASP A 130 -0.97 -15.65 28.25
C ASP A 130 0.23 -14.72 28.40
N ILE A 131 0.42 -14.17 29.59
CA ILE A 131 1.45 -13.17 29.91
C ILE A 131 2.47 -13.68 30.94
N ALA A 132 2.47 -14.98 31.22
CA ALA A 132 3.37 -15.59 32.20
C ALA A 132 4.84 -15.52 31.74
N ASP A 133 5.08 -15.69 30.45
CA ASP A 133 6.41 -15.69 29.84
C ASP A 133 6.68 -14.43 28.99
N ARG A 134 7.93 -14.33 28.51
CA ARG A 134 8.35 -13.22 27.64
C ARG A 134 7.60 -13.24 26.30
N ALA A 135 7.45 -14.39 25.70
CA ALA A 135 6.80 -14.54 24.41
C ALA A 135 5.33 -14.11 24.46
N GLY A 136 4.64 -14.38 25.58
CA GLY A 136 3.29 -13.92 25.82
C GLY A 136 3.18 -12.39 25.90
N LYS A 137 4.10 -11.76 26.61
CA LYS A 137 4.15 -10.28 26.68
C LYS A 137 4.43 -9.64 25.34
N GLU A 138 5.34 -10.25 24.53
CA GLU A 138 5.63 -9.78 23.16
C GLU A 138 4.41 -9.96 22.25
N ARG A 139 3.67 -11.07 22.36
CA ARG A 139 2.40 -11.25 21.63
C ARG A 139 1.37 -10.19 22.00
N LEU A 140 1.21 -9.92 23.29
CA LEU A 140 0.29 -8.89 23.78
C LEU A 140 0.69 -7.50 23.26
N GLN A 141 1.99 -7.18 23.25
CA GLN A 141 2.53 -5.95 22.71
C GLN A 141 2.20 -5.80 21.21
N GLY A 142 2.43 -6.86 20.43
CA GLY A 142 2.11 -6.89 19.00
C GLY A 142 0.61 -6.73 18.72
N SER A 143 -0.24 -7.43 19.47
CA SER A 143 -1.69 -7.32 19.34
C SER A 143 -2.18 -5.91 19.72
N SER A 144 -1.60 -5.32 20.75
CA SER A 144 -1.91 -3.95 21.19
C SER A 144 -1.54 -2.93 20.10
N LEU A 145 -0.35 -3.06 19.51
CA LEU A 145 0.07 -2.20 18.40
C LEU A 145 -0.87 -2.34 17.20
N ALA A 146 -1.25 -3.56 16.83
CA ALA A 146 -2.15 -3.82 15.71
C ALA A 146 -3.53 -3.17 15.91
N GLU A 147 -4.11 -3.23 17.13
CA GLU A 147 -5.38 -2.57 17.43
C GLU A 147 -5.28 -1.03 17.38
N VAL A 148 -4.16 -0.46 17.84
CA VAL A 148 -3.90 0.99 17.72
C VAL A 148 -3.77 1.39 16.26
N GLN A 149 -2.99 0.67 15.47
CA GLN A 149 -2.81 0.94 14.04
C GLN A 149 -4.12 0.81 13.26
N LYS A 150 -4.94 -0.17 13.59
CA LYS A 150 -6.26 -0.37 12.98
C LYS A 150 -7.18 0.81 13.25
N LEU A 151 -7.22 1.31 14.49
CA LEU A 151 -7.98 2.49 14.86
C LEU A 151 -7.48 3.72 14.12
N LEU A 152 -6.18 4.01 14.20
CA LEU A 152 -5.59 5.19 13.55
C LEU A 152 -5.78 5.14 12.03
N LYS A 153 -5.69 3.96 11.41
CA LYS A 153 -5.94 3.80 9.97
C LYS A 153 -7.41 4.09 9.61
N ALA A 154 -8.36 3.72 10.47
CA ALA A 154 -9.77 4.02 10.24
C ALA A 154 -10.06 5.53 10.34
N GLU A 155 -9.42 6.23 11.27
CA GLU A 155 -9.65 7.64 11.55
C GLU A 155 -8.85 8.58 10.64
N THR A 156 -7.62 8.18 10.26
CA THR A 156 -6.67 9.06 9.56
C THR A 156 -6.24 8.55 8.19
N GLY A 157 -6.58 7.32 7.84
CA GLY A 157 -6.11 6.65 6.62
C GLY A 157 -4.70 6.05 6.72
N LYS A 158 -3.97 6.29 7.83
CA LYS A 158 -2.60 5.80 8.05
C LYS A 158 -2.47 5.05 9.38
N PRO A 159 -1.58 4.05 9.49
CA PRO A 159 -1.39 3.29 10.74
C PRO A 159 -0.84 4.12 11.90
N GLY A 160 -0.11 5.19 11.64
CA GLY A 160 0.32 6.22 12.57
C GLY A 160 1.38 5.80 13.60
N ALA A 161 1.17 4.76 14.37
CA ALA A 161 2.13 4.28 15.37
C ALA A 161 3.12 3.29 14.75
N ASP A 162 4.42 3.52 14.97
CA ASP A 162 5.49 2.63 14.52
C ASP A 162 5.74 1.52 15.54
N GLU A 163 5.65 1.84 16.84
CA GLU A 163 5.90 0.91 17.94
C GLU A 163 5.01 1.22 19.15
N LEU A 164 4.70 0.18 19.92
CA LEU A 164 4.06 0.27 21.23
C LEU A 164 4.99 -0.35 22.25
N LEU A 165 5.24 0.34 23.33
CA LEU A 165 6.16 -0.07 24.40
C LEU A 165 5.41 -0.22 25.73
N PHE A 166 5.68 -1.31 26.43
CA PHE A 166 5.32 -1.45 27.84
C PHE A 166 6.45 -0.92 28.71
N THR A 167 6.25 0.22 29.37
CA THR A 167 7.26 0.84 30.25
C THR A 167 7.17 0.36 31.68
N SER A 168 6.01 -0.17 32.08
CA SER A 168 5.78 -0.85 33.34
C SER A 168 4.82 -2.02 33.11
N PHE A 169 5.07 -3.16 33.73
CA PHE A 169 4.22 -4.35 33.61
C PHE A 169 4.21 -5.14 34.91
N VAL A 170 3.14 -5.05 35.67
CA VAL A 170 3.00 -5.67 36.99
C VAL A 170 1.74 -6.51 37.04
N THR A 171 1.87 -7.76 37.47
CA THR A 171 0.75 -8.67 37.77
C THR A 171 0.71 -8.95 39.24
N LYS A 172 -0.47 -8.92 39.84
CA LYS A 172 -0.72 -9.24 41.25
C LYS A 172 -1.88 -10.19 41.37
#